data_94a4dff8660cb1f8e5fd1ee67207103d
#
_entry.id   94a4dff8660cb1f8e5fd1ee67207103d
#
_cell.length_a   1.000
_cell.length_b   1.000
_cell.length_c   1.000
_cell.angle_alpha   90.00
_cell.angle_beta   90.00
_cell.angle_gamma   90.00
#
_symmetry.space_group_name_H-M   'P 1'
#
loop_
_entity.id
_entity.type
_entity.pdbx_description
1 polymer ?
#
loop_
_entity_poly.entity_id
_entity_poly.type
_entity_poly.pdbx_seq_one_letter_code
_entity_poly.pdbx_strand_id
1 'polypeptide(L)'
;MAAPTAEEAEERALPQLRMMARLRTNRPLVPLETVEQAKADPFDAMAESIMASSRQKWFVGTGDDVRAQLAAFAAQYDVDEIMLSPVAGSYDGEPLDSAGGRAQTLELVAAGAAVAA
;
A
#
# COMPACT_ATOMS: atom_id res chain seq x y z
N MET A 1 0.06 -2.35 2.96
CA MET A 1 -0.63 -2.99 1.81
C MET A 1 -0.28 -4.47 1.80
N ALA A 2 -1.26 -5.33 1.98
CA ALA A 2 -1.08 -6.76 1.81
C ALA A 2 -2.12 -7.31 0.84
N ALA A 3 -1.72 -8.26 0.03
CA ALA A 3 -2.55 -8.92 -0.96
C ALA A 3 -2.19 -10.42 -1.03
N PRO A 4 -2.99 -11.25 -1.71
CA PRO A 4 -2.68 -12.68 -1.85
C PRO A 4 -1.33 -12.96 -2.50
N THR A 5 -0.86 -12.06 -3.38
CA THR A 5 0.46 -12.14 -4.02
C THR A 5 1.21 -10.84 -3.84
N ALA A 6 2.54 -10.91 -3.86
CA ALA A 6 3.40 -9.73 -3.79
C ALA A 6 3.17 -8.79 -4.99
N GLU A 7 2.93 -9.34 -6.17
CA GLU A 7 2.64 -8.57 -7.37
C GLU A 7 1.35 -7.76 -7.22
N GLU A 8 0.27 -8.38 -6.78
CA GLU A 8 -1.00 -7.68 -6.52
C GLU A 8 -0.83 -6.59 -5.46
N ALA A 9 -0.04 -6.84 -4.42
CA ALA A 9 0.23 -5.83 -3.40
C ALA A 9 0.93 -4.60 -3.97
N GLU A 10 1.91 -4.78 -4.84
CA GLU A 10 2.59 -3.67 -5.53
C GLU A 10 1.62 -2.91 -6.44
N GLU A 11 0.80 -3.62 -7.20
CA GLU A 11 -0.20 -3.00 -8.07
C GLU A 11 -1.20 -2.16 -7.30
N ARG A 12 -1.74 -2.68 -6.21
CA ARG A 12 -2.70 -1.95 -5.37
C ARG A 12 -2.07 -0.80 -4.59
N ALA A 13 -0.77 -0.79 -4.40
CA ALA A 13 -0.06 0.33 -3.78
C ALA A 13 0.12 1.51 -4.75
N LEU A 14 0.16 1.25 -6.04
CA LEU A 14 0.52 2.23 -7.07
C LEU A 14 -0.37 3.48 -7.08
N PRO A 15 -1.72 3.40 -7.04
CA PRO A 15 -2.55 4.61 -7.08
C PRO A 15 -2.25 5.59 -5.95
N GLN A 16 -2.03 5.09 -4.74
CA GLN A 16 -1.73 5.94 -3.60
C GLN A 16 -0.32 6.54 -3.68
N LEU A 17 0.66 5.79 -4.17
CA LEU A 17 2.00 6.31 -4.42
C LEU A 17 1.97 7.46 -5.44
N ARG A 18 1.17 7.32 -6.50
CA ARG A 18 0.97 8.37 -7.51
C ARG A 18 0.30 9.61 -6.91
N MET A 19 -0.71 9.43 -6.07
CA MET A 19 -1.36 10.55 -5.37
C MET A 19 -0.34 11.32 -4.51
N MET A 20 0.51 10.62 -3.77
CA MET A 20 1.55 11.23 -2.96
C MET A 20 2.58 11.97 -3.82
N ALA A 21 2.94 11.42 -4.97
CA ALA A 21 3.84 12.09 -5.92
C ALA A 21 3.22 13.36 -6.49
N ARG A 22 1.93 13.35 -6.84
CA ARG A 22 1.20 14.55 -7.26
C ARG A 22 1.24 15.64 -6.19
N LEU A 23 0.96 15.26 -4.96
CA LEU A 23 0.97 16.18 -3.83
C LEU A 23 2.35 16.83 -3.65
N ARG A 24 3.42 16.04 -3.72
CA ARG A 24 4.79 16.53 -3.50
C ARG A 24 5.39 17.30 -4.67
N THR A 25 4.84 17.13 -5.86
CA THR A 25 5.30 17.86 -7.07
C THR A 25 4.38 19.02 -7.43
N ASN A 26 3.46 19.39 -6.54
CA ASN A 26 2.48 20.46 -6.76
C ASN A 26 1.65 20.27 -8.04
N ARG A 27 1.37 19.01 -8.39
CA ARG A 27 0.46 18.67 -9.48
C ARG A 27 -0.98 18.71 -9.00
N PRO A 28 -1.96 18.95 -9.90
CA PRO A 28 -3.36 18.88 -9.52
C PRO A 28 -3.69 17.50 -8.93
N LEU A 29 -4.39 17.51 -7.78
CA LEU A 29 -4.91 16.27 -7.21
C LEU A 29 -6.15 15.85 -8.01
N VAL A 30 -6.24 14.57 -8.26
CA VAL A 30 -7.38 13.93 -8.93
C VAL A 30 -7.97 12.88 -7.98
N PRO A 31 -9.21 12.42 -8.22
CA PRO A 31 -9.71 11.25 -7.49
C PRO A 31 -8.73 10.08 -7.58
N LEU A 32 -8.69 9.23 -6.56
CA LEU A 32 -7.79 8.10 -6.55
C LEU A 32 -8.02 7.23 -7.80
N GLU A 33 -6.95 7.03 -8.56
CA GLU A 33 -6.98 6.24 -9.80
C GLU A 33 -7.23 4.76 -9.48
N THR A 34 -7.80 4.02 -10.43
CA THR A 34 -7.76 2.56 -10.40
C THR A 34 -6.33 2.09 -10.74
N VAL A 35 -6.05 0.83 -10.49
CA VAL A 35 -4.73 0.25 -10.84
C VAL A 35 -4.45 0.39 -12.34
N GLU A 36 -5.46 0.11 -13.18
CA GLU A 36 -5.33 0.21 -14.63
C GLU A 36 -5.08 1.64 -15.09
N GLN A 37 -5.80 2.61 -14.53
CA GLN A 37 -5.58 4.03 -14.83
C GLN A 37 -4.16 4.47 -14.43
N ALA A 38 -3.71 4.02 -13.27
CA ALA A 38 -2.37 4.33 -12.76
C ALA A 38 -1.27 3.78 -13.67
N LYS A 39 -1.45 2.57 -14.19
CA LYS A 39 -0.49 1.94 -15.11
C LYS A 39 -0.47 2.59 -16.49
N ALA A 40 -1.60 3.13 -16.93
CA ALA A 40 -1.75 3.68 -18.27
C ALA A 40 -1.15 5.08 -18.45
N ASP A 41 -0.85 5.78 -17.37
CA ASP A 41 -0.37 7.18 -17.40
C ASP A 41 0.97 7.32 -16.66
N PRO A 42 2.09 7.03 -17.32
CA PRO A 42 3.40 7.11 -16.70
C PRO A 42 3.76 8.55 -16.31
N PHE A 43 4.44 8.70 -15.18
CA PHE A 43 4.95 9.97 -14.71
C PHE A 43 6.36 10.26 -15.26
N ASP A 44 6.81 11.50 -15.13
CA ASP A 44 8.19 11.87 -15.44
C ASP A 44 9.18 11.28 -14.40
N ALA A 45 10.47 11.40 -14.70
CA ALA A 45 11.52 10.81 -13.87
C ALA A 45 11.54 11.35 -12.44
N MET A 46 11.19 12.63 -12.24
CA MET A 46 11.13 13.22 -10.89
C MET A 46 10.03 12.58 -10.06
N ALA A 47 8.83 12.48 -10.61
CA ALA A 47 7.69 11.86 -9.92
C ALA A 47 7.94 10.37 -9.65
N GLU A 48 8.51 9.65 -10.60
CA GLU A 48 8.89 8.23 -10.42
C GLU A 48 9.92 8.07 -9.28
N SER A 49 10.90 8.96 -9.18
CA SER A 49 11.88 8.97 -8.10
C SER A 49 11.23 9.18 -6.73
N ILE A 50 10.26 10.10 -6.65
CA ILE A 50 9.49 10.34 -5.42
C ILE A 50 8.66 9.11 -5.04
N MET A 51 8.04 8.46 -6.01
CA MET A 51 7.27 7.23 -5.79
C MET A 51 8.17 6.11 -5.25
N ALA A 52 9.33 5.90 -5.86
CA ALA A 52 10.28 4.89 -5.42
C ALA A 52 10.75 5.14 -3.98
N SER A 53 11.08 6.38 -3.65
CA SER A 53 11.48 6.79 -2.31
C SER A 53 10.36 6.58 -1.28
N SER A 54 9.12 6.90 -1.64
CA SER A 54 7.96 6.70 -0.77
C SER A 54 7.68 5.21 -0.57
N ARG A 55 7.79 4.42 -1.63
CA ARG A 55 7.58 2.97 -1.60
C ARG A 55 8.50 2.26 -0.59
N GLN A 56 9.74 2.70 -0.47
CA GLN A 56 10.71 2.13 0.47
C GLN A 56 10.28 2.27 1.93
N LYS A 57 9.42 3.23 2.24
CA LYS A 57 8.93 3.47 3.59
C LYS A 57 7.63 2.72 3.91
N TRP A 58 7.07 2.02 2.94
CA TRP A 58 5.80 1.32 3.07
C TRP A 58 6.02 -0.18 3.33
N PHE A 59 5.09 -0.78 4.04
CA PHE A 59 5.02 -2.21 4.23
C PHE A 59 4.11 -2.80 3.15
N VAL A 60 4.69 -3.51 2.20
CA VAL A 60 3.98 -4.04 1.02
C VAL A 60 4.44 -5.46 0.74
N GLY A 61 3.49 -6.33 0.43
CA GLY A 61 3.75 -7.72 0.09
C GLY A 61 2.56 -8.62 0.42
N THR A 62 2.85 -9.89 0.57
CA THR A 62 1.86 -10.84 1.10
C THR A 62 1.61 -10.57 2.59
N GLY A 63 0.61 -11.23 3.18
CA GLY A 63 0.39 -11.12 4.62
C GLY A 63 1.63 -11.52 5.43
N ASP A 64 2.33 -12.57 5.01
CA ASP A 64 3.57 -13.03 5.65
C ASP A 64 4.69 -12.00 5.52
N ASP A 65 4.86 -11.43 4.33
CA ASP A 65 5.87 -10.40 4.09
C ASP A 65 5.64 -9.18 4.98
N VAL A 66 4.40 -8.69 5.03
CA VAL A 66 4.06 -7.51 5.83
C VAL A 66 4.23 -7.78 7.32
N ARG A 67 3.84 -8.97 7.81
CA ARG A 67 4.08 -9.33 9.22
C ARG A 67 5.56 -9.35 9.54
N ALA A 68 6.40 -9.90 8.67
CA ALA A 68 7.85 -9.90 8.88
C ALA A 68 8.42 -8.48 8.89
N GLN A 69 7.97 -7.62 7.98
CA GLN A 69 8.38 -6.21 7.93
C GLN A 69 7.96 -5.46 9.21
N LEU A 70 6.74 -5.70 9.70
CA LEU A 70 6.23 -5.08 10.93
C LEU A 70 7.01 -5.57 12.16
N ALA A 71 7.34 -6.86 12.23
CA ALA A 71 8.13 -7.42 13.32
C ALA A 71 9.54 -6.80 13.37
N ALA A 72 10.18 -6.64 12.22
CA ALA A 72 11.47 -6.00 12.12
C ALA A 72 11.40 -4.52 12.54
N PHE A 73 10.35 -3.81 12.12
CA PHE A 73 10.10 -2.43 12.51
C PHE A 73 9.90 -2.29 14.04
N ALA A 74 9.07 -3.16 14.62
CA ALA A 74 8.83 -3.16 16.06
C ALA A 74 10.13 -3.40 16.85
N ALA A 75 10.96 -4.32 16.41
CA ALA A 75 12.25 -4.61 17.03
C ALA A 75 13.22 -3.44 16.91
N GLN A 76 13.26 -2.80 15.72
CA GLN A 76 14.15 -1.65 15.46
C GLN A 76 13.84 -0.46 16.37
N TYR A 77 12.56 -0.18 16.61
CA TYR A 77 12.11 0.96 17.39
C TYR A 77 11.72 0.61 18.82
N ASP A 78 11.86 -0.65 19.22
CA ASP A 78 11.54 -1.15 20.57
C ASP A 78 10.12 -0.75 20.99
N VAL A 79 9.15 -1.06 20.14
CA VAL A 79 7.74 -0.78 20.38
C VAL A 79 6.92 -2.07 20.49
N ASP A 80 5.89 -2.05 21.33
CA ASP A 80 5.02 -3.19 21.60
C ASP A 80 3.73 -3.13 20.79
N GLU A 81 3.40 -1.97 20.23
CA GLU A 81 2.16 -1.74 19.52
C GLU A 81 2.40 -0.95 18.23
N ILE A 82 1.76 -1.35 17.15
CA ILE A 82 1.82 -0.67 15.85
C ILE A 82 0.39 -0.42 15.38
N MET A 83 0.11 0.84 15.05
CA MET A 83 -1.14 1.22 14.41
C MET A 83 -0.98 1.10 12.90
N LEU A 84 -1.90 0.38 12.27
CA LEU A 84 -1.91 0.21 10.82
C LEU A 84 -2.86 1.20 10.16
N SER A 85 -2.37 1.86 9.11
CA SER A 85 -3.19 2.66 8.21
C SER A 85 -3.17 2.00 6.82
N PRO A 86 -4.11 1.09 6.53
CA PRO A 86 -4.09 0.35 5.28
C PRO A 86 -4.45 1.25 4.10
N VAL A 87 -3.71 1.11 3.01
CA VAL A 87 -3.99 1.72 1.72
C VAL A 87 -4.09 0.63 0.67
N ALA A 88 -5.02 0.77 -0.25
CA ALA A 88 -5.14 -0.16 -1.37
C ALA A 88 -5.94 0.50 -2.50
N GLY A 89 -5.37 0.51 -3.70
CA GLY A 89 -6.10 0.86 -4.91
C GLY A 89 -7.06 -0.24 -5.31
N SER A 90 -8.07 0.12 -6.09
CA SER A 90 -9.03 -0.80 -6.66
C SER A 90 -8.69 -1.08 -8.13
N TYR A 91 -8.98 -2.29 -8.59
CA TYR A 91 -9.00 -2.60 -10.01
C TYR A 91 -10.29 -2.11 -10.65
N ASP A 92 -10.28 -1.91 -11.97
CA ASP A 92 -11.49 -1.62 -12.73
C ASP A 92 -12.53 -2.72 -12.48
N GLY A 93 -13.78 -2.30 -12.26
CA GLY A 93 -14.88 -3.22 -11.99
C GLY A 93 -15.08 -3.63 -10.53
N GLU A 94 -14.14 -3.32 -9.66
CA GLU A 94 -14.36 -3.47 -8.22
C GLU A 94 -15.31 -2.38 -7.68
N PRO A 95 -16.16 -2.69 -6.67
CA PRO A 95 -17.02 -1.68 -6.07
C PRO A 95 -16.21 -0.51 -5.49
N LEU A 96 -16.55 0.72 -5.89
CA LEU A 96 -15.86 1.92 -5.42
C LEU A 96 -16.41 2.44 -4.08
N ASP A 97 -17.54 1.94 -3.65
CA ASP A 97 -18.20 2.27 -2.39
C ASP A 97 -17.81 1.33 -1.24
N SER A 98 -16.91 0.39 -1.50
CA SER A 98 -16.39 -0.54 -0.50
C SER A 98 -14.88 -0.38 -0.38
N ALA A 99 -14.34 -0.67 0.79
CA ALA A 99 -12.91 -0.65 1.05
C ALA A 99 -12.31 -2.06 0.98
N GLY A 100 -12.69 -2.84 -0.04
CA GLY A 100 -12.34 -4.26 -0.15
C GLY A 100 -10.85 -4.55 -0.04
N GLY A 101 -10.01 -3.83 -0.75
CA GLY A 101 -8.56 -4.00 -0.69
C GLY A 101 -7.95 -3.61 0.67
N ARG A 102 -8.51 -2.61 1.33
CA ARG A 102 -8.08 -2.20 2.67
C ARG A 102 -8.50 -3.23 3.71
N ALA A 103 -9.73 -3.73 3.63
CA ALA A 103 -10.23 -4.80 4.50
C ALA A 103 -9.39 -6.06 4.32
N GLN A 104 -9.13 -6.47 3.08
CA GLN A 104 -8.26 -7.61 2.77
C GLN A 104 -6.86 -7.46 3.37
N THR A 105 -6.28 -6.26 3.30
CA THR A 105 -4.97 -5.97 3.91
C THR A 105 -5.00 -6.28 5.40
N LEU A 106 -6.01 -5.79 6.12
CA LEU A 106 -6.14 -6.04 7.56
C LEU A 106 -6.35 -7.52 7.86
N GLU A 107 -7.20 -8.20 7.10
CA GLU A 107 -7.46 -9.63 7.26
C GLU A 107 -6.22 -10.47 7.05
N LEU A 108 -5.44 -10.21 5.98
CA LEU A 108 -4.23 -10.94 5.66
C LEU A 108 -3.14 -10.73 6.70
N VAL A 109 -2.99 -9.52 7.21
CA VAL A 109 -2.01 -9.22 8.27
C VAL A 109 -2.44 -9.86 9.59
N ALA A 110 -3.72 -9.80 9.94
CA ALA A 110 -4.25 -10.36 11.18
C ALA A 110 -4.27 -11.88 11.20
N ALA A 111 -4.47 -12.53 10.05
CA ALA A 111 -4.66 -13.99 9.96
C ALA A 111 -3.46 -14.80 10.46
N GLY A 112 -2.25 -14.23 10.44
CA GLY A 112 -1.07 -14.90 10.97
C GLY A 112 -0.52 -14.25 12.23
N ALA A 113 -1.18 -13.18 12.70
CA ALA A 113 -0.87 -12.65 14.00
C ALA A 113 -1.24 -13.73 15.01
N ALA A 114 -0.22 -14.39 15.58
CA ALA A 114 -0.45 -15.30 16.68
C ALA A 114 -1.26 -14.51 17.70
N VAL A 115 -2.45 -15.00 17.97
CA VAL A 115 -3.19 -14.53 19.11
C VAL A 115 -2.31 -14.89 20.29
N ALA A 116 -1.52 -13.93 20.76
CA ALA A 116 -0.95 -14.02 22.07
C ALA A 116 -2.12 -14.09 23.03
N ALA A 117 -2.46 -15.28 23.40
CA ALA A 117 -3.42 -15.49 24.46
C ALA A 117 -2.88 -14.86 25.75
#